data_adec781d0ffcfa88da7d4576a921e754
#
_entry.id   adec781d0ffcfa88da7d4576a921e754
#
_cell.length_a   1.000
_cell.length_b   1.000
_cell.length_c   1.000
_cell.angle_alpha   90.00
_cell.angle_beta   90.00
_cell.angle_gamma   90.00
#
_symmetry.space_group_name_H-M   'P 1'
#
loop_
_entity.id
_entity.type
_entity.pdbx_description
1 polymer ?
#
loop_
_entity_poly.entity_id
_entity_poly.type
_entity_poly.pdbx_seq_one_letter_code
_entity_poly.pdbx_strand_id
1 'polypeptide(L)'
;MKGFNAMFIEMFNAWYFFWFFMQICATTGLYFALRKANRKTQHAVLYGLLIIGLLAHFLKVYIPPYSVDEARMLRDSWFINICGANIALFPFLYFSKNKYIKDYMFYLGVLTGLIVLFYPQEPIAKGDQAAQMAEFWDIVRFYFHHWMIMAVPLLMVLLGHHKLSYKRVWAVPIGLLLLMLFIILNQVFQAELGFFELWNKDDFLAIHFKNTSYIWGPGENDAIGNFLALFCPDFFKTVPVGAYAGQPKYWPWFWMIFPAFILVTPLAFGLSMIFDHKQFGQDMKKLFSKFKKDKVSA
;
A
#
# COMPACT_ATOMS: atom_id res chain seq x y z
N MET A 1 4.80 31.28 -28.41
CA MET A 1 5.17 30.05 -27.68
C MET A 1 4.01 29.72 -26.78
N LYS A 2 3.23 28.67 -27.09
CA LYS A 2 2.21 28.16 -26.16
C LYS A 2 3.00 27.58 -24.98
N GLY A 3 2.86 28.20 -23.81
CA GLY A 3 3.59 27.84 -22.64
C GLY A 3 3.43 26.34 -22.34
N PHE A 4 4.47 25.73 -21.82
CA PHE A 4 4.40 24.43 -21.18
C PHE A 4 3.20 24.48 -20.23
N ASN A 5 2.10 23.82 -20.61
CA ASN A 5 0.91 23.80 -19.77
C ASN A 5 1.36 23.34 -18.40
N ALA A 6 1.11 24.16 -17.38
CA ALA A 6 1.46 23.83 -16.02
C ALA A 6 0.99 22.42 -15.71
N MET A 7 1.75 21.68 -14.89
CA MET A 7 1.46 20.29 -14.57
C MET A 7 0.04 20.18 -13.98
N PHE A 8 -0.80 19.40 -14.63
CA PHE A 8 -2.12 19.08 -14.16
C PHE A 8 -2.40 17.60 -14.45
N ILE A 9 -2.59 16.82 -13.40
CA ILE A 9 -2.80 15.37 -13.49
C ILE A 9 -4.29 15.10 -13.41
N GLU A 10 -4.79 14.54 -14.49
CA GLU A 10 -6.14 14.02 -14.65
C GLU A 10 -6.04 12.65 -15.30
N MET A 11 -7.02 11.77 -15.06
CA MET A 11 -6.99 10.44 -15.63
C MET A 11 -6.80 10.47 -17.14
N PHE A 12 -5.82 9.71 -17.59
CA PHE A 12 -5.48 9.50 -19.01
C PHE A 12 -4.98 10.74 -19.77
N ASN A 13 -4.64 11.84 -19.10
CA ASN A 13 -4.00 12.96 -19.75
C ASN A 13 -2.47 12.75 -19.91
N ALA A 14 -1.79 13.70 -20.58
CA ALA A 14 -0.35 13.60 -20.85
C ALA A 14 0.50 13.50 -19.57
N TRP A 15 0.15 14.23 -18.50
CA TRP A 15 0.87 14.19 -17.23
C TRP A 15 0.64 12.90 -16.45
N TYR A 16 -0.56 12.29 -16.54
CA TYR A 16 -0.81 10.95 -16.03
C TYR A 16 0.12 9.93 -16.70
N PHE A 17 0.17 9.91 -18.06
CA PHE A 17 1.03 9.00 -18.79
C PHE A 17 2.53 9.29 -18.56
N PHE A 18 2.93 10.54 -18.40
CA PHE A 18 4.29 10.89 -18.03
C PHE A 18 4.72 10.20 -16.74
N TRP A 19 3.96 10.34 -15.65
CA TRP A 19 4.27 9.72 -14.37
C TRP A 19 4.17 8.19 -14.43
N PHE A 20 3.19 7.66 -15.15
CA PHE A 20 3.03 6.22 -15.38
C PHE A 20 4.28 5.61 -16.03
N PHE A 21 4.69 6.14 -17.17
CA PHE A 21 5.87 5.62 -17.89
C PHE A 21 7.18 5.93 -17.19
N MET A 22 7.30 7.06 -16.50
CA MET A 22 8.49 7.40 -15.73
C MET A 22 8.78 6.35 -14.64
N GLN A 23 7.78 5.90 -13.90
CA GLN A 23 7.97 4.85 -12.88
C GLN A 23 8.37 3.51 -13.49
N ILE A 24 7.79 3.13 -14.64
CA ILE A 24 8.15 1.90 -15.36
C ILE A 24 9.59 2.00 -15.88
N CYS A 25 9.94 3.11 -16.53
CA CYS A 25 11.28 3.34 -17.05
C CYS A 25 12.34 3.37 -15.94
N ALA A 26 12.05 4.05 -14.81
CA ALA A 26 12.93 4.09 -13.66
C ALA A 26 13.17 2.69 -13.07
N THR A 27 12.11 1.89 -12.89
CA THR A 27 12.22 0.51 -12.38
C THR A 27 13.03 -0.36 -13.33
N THR A 28 12.73 -0.29 -14.62
CA THR A 28 13.40 -1.07 -15.67
C THR A 28 14.87 -0.66 -15.81
N GLY A 29 15.14 0.65 -15.85
CA GLY A 29 16.50 1.19 -15.90
C GLY A 29 17.34 0.77 -14.69
N LEU A 30 16.75 0.85 -13.48
CA LEU A 30 17.41 0.43 -12.25
C LEU A 30 17.69 -1.10 -12.24
N TYR A 31 16.77 -1.91 -12.76
CA TYR A 31 17.00 -3.36 -12.93
C TYR A 31 18.21 -3.62 -13.84
N PHE A 32 18.27 -2.98 -15.02
CA PHE A 32 19.36 -3.18 -15.95
C PHE A 32 20.70 -2.68 -15.41
N ALA A 33 20.70 -1.58 -14.66
CA ALA A 33 21.90 -1.07 -13.99
C ALA A 33 22.41 -2.04 -12.92
N LEU A 34 21.49 -2.65 -12.14
CA LEU A 34 21.86 -3.49 -11.00
C LEU A 34 22.08 -4.96 -11.34
N ARG A 35 21.47 -5.51 -12.40
CA ARG A 35 21.49 -6.96 -12.67
C ARG A 35 22.89 -7.58 -12.79
N LYS A 36 23.88 -6.78 -13.19
CA LYS A 36 25.30 -7.21 -13.31
C LYS A 36 26.14 -6.74 -12.12
N ALA A 37 25.62 -5.90 -11.24
CA ALA A 37 26.33 -5.42 -10.08
C ALA A 37 26.49 -6.54 -9.02
N ASN A 38 27.51 -6.43 -8.19
CA ASN A 38 27.69 -7.36 -7.08
C ASN A 38 26.57 -7.18 -6.02
N ARG A 39 26.36 -8.22 -5.21
CA ARG A 39 25.31 -8.25 -4.19
C ARG A 39 25.37 -7.07 -3.21
N LYS A 40 26.57 -6.66 -2.82
CA LYS A 40 26.78 -5.52 -1.90
C LYS A 40 26.26 -4.22 -2.50
N THR A 41 26.59 -3.94 -3.76
CA THR A 41 26.09 -2.77 -4.49
C THR A 41 24.58 -2.82 -4.68
N GLN A 42 24.01 -3.98 -5.04
CA GLN A 42 22.57 -4.15 -5.16
C GLN A 42 21.85 -3.81 -3.84
N HIS A 43 22.34 -4.37 -2.71
CA HIS A 43 21.76 -4.06 -1.40
C HIS A 43 21.94 -2.60 -1.00
N ALA A 44 23.11 -2.01 -1.25
CA ALA A 44 23.38 -0.60 -0.92
C ALA A 44 22.43 0.35 -1.66
N VAL A 45 22.18 0.12 -2.95
CA VAL A 45 21.26 0.94 -3.74
C VAL A 45 19.82 0.76 -3.30
N LEU A 46 19.34 -0.49 -3.18
CA LEU A 46 17.94 -0.76 -2.80
C LEU A 46 17.64 -0.25 -1.38
N TYR A 47 18.56 -0.47 -0.45
CA TYR A 47 18.41 0.03 0.92
C TYR A 47 18.53 1.55 0.98
N GLY A 48 19.45 2.14 0.22
CA GLY A 48 19.60 3.58 0.11
C GLY A 48 18.32 4.27 -0.38
N LEU A 49 17.62 3.69 -1.35
CA LEU A 49 16.32 4.19 -1.80
C LEU A 49 15.28 4.17 -0.67
N LEU A 50 15.23 3.10 0.13
CA LEU A 50 14.33 3.03 1.29
C LEU A 50 14.63 4.11 2.33
N ILE A 51 15.91 4.36 2.61
CA ILE A 51 16.33 5.43 3.53
C ILE A 51 16.00 6.81 2.96
N ILE A 52 16.24 7.06 1.68
CA ILE A 52 15.87 8.33 1.02
C ILE A 52 14.35 8.54 1.10
N GLY A 53 13.56 7.50 0.86
CA GLY A 53 12.11 7.57 0.99
C GLY A 53 11.66 7.88 2.42
N LEU A 54 12.25 7.25 3.42
CA LEU A 54 11.98 7.53 4.83
C LEU A 54 12.33 8.98 5.20
N LEU A 55 13.50 9.46 4.77
CA LEU A 55 13.89 10.85 4.98
C LEU A 55 12.95 11.83 4.27
N ALA A 56 12.60 11.57 3.02
CA ALA A 56 11.66 12.40 2.27
C ALA A 56 10.26 12.41 2.91
N HIS A 57 9.85 11.33 3.60
CA HIS A 57 8.61 11.30 4.35
C HIS A 57 8.61 12.32 5.50
N PHE A 58 9.68 12.41 6.27
CA PHE A 58 9.77 13.39 7.36
C PHE A 58 10.08 14.81 6.84
N LEU A 59 10.85 14.95 5.79
CA LEU A 59 11.17 16.26 5.20
C LEU A 59 9.99 16.93 4.50
N LYS A 60 8.88 16.23 4.28
CA LYS A 60 7.69 16.82 3.68
C LYS A 60 7.10 17.99 4.47
N VAL A 61 7.39 18.08 5.77
CA VAL A 61 6.96 19.20 6.63
C VAL A 61 7.43 20.58 6.13
N TYR A 62 8.48 20.60 5.29
CA TYR A 62 9.01 21.83 4.72
C TYR A 62 8.41 22.22 3.36
N ILE A 63 7.48 21.43 2.84
CA ILE A 63 6.83 21.69 1.55
C ILE A 63 5.32 21.83 1.71
N PRO A 64 4.65 22.67 0.86
CA PRO A 64 3.18 22.69 0.82
C PRO A 64 2.62 21.31 0.42
N PRO A 65 1.49 20.91 1.02
CA PRO A 65 0.61 21.68 1.91
C PRO A 65 1.02 21.65 3.39
N TYR A 66 1.99 20.84 3.78
CA TYR A 66 2.36 20.61 5.20
C TYR A 66 3.00 21.85 5.86
N SER A 67 3.82 22.59 5.11
CA SER A 67 4.50 23.79 5.64
C SER A 67 3.56 24.99 5.90
N VAL A 68 2.33 24.93 5.40
CA VAL A 68 1.34 26.02 5.53
C VAL A 68 0.10 25.62 6.33
N ASP A 69 0.02 24.36 6.76
CA ASP A 69 -1.08 23.80 7.56
C ASP A 69 -0.49 22.96 8.70
N GLU A 70 -0.37 23.56 9.88
CA GLU A 70 0.24 22.93 11.07
C GLU A 70 -0.51 21.67 11.50
N ALA A 71 -1.85 21.69 11.49
CA ALA A 71 -2.66 20.53 11.88
C ALA A 71 -2.43 19.37 10.91
N ARG A 72 -2.35 19.66 9.60
CA ARG A 72 -2.02 18.67 8.58
C ARG A 72 -0.57 18.19 8.72
N MET A 73 0.35 19.09 9.01
CA MET A 73 1.76 18.75 9.24
C MET A 73 1.91 17.76 10.39
N LEU A 74 1.34 18.04 11.56
CA LEU A 74 1.42 17.18 12.74
C LEU A 74 0.79 15.82 12.46
N ARG A 75 -0.41 15.80 11.91
CA ARG A 75 -1.15 14.58 11.61
C ARG A 75 -0.44 13.68 10.59
N ASP A 76 -0.10 14.24 9.43
CA ASP A 76 0.33 13.47 8.27
C ASP A 76 1.84 13.17 8.30
N SER A 77 2.60 13.76 9.23
CA SER A 77 4.00 13.39 9.48
C SER A 77 4.13 11.99 10.06
N TRP A 78 3.06 11.44 10.58
CA TRP A 78 3.02 10.08 11.10
C TRP A 78 2.50 9.09 10.05
N PHE A 79 2.45 7.81 10.42
CA PHE A 79 2.14 6.70 9.52
C PHE A 79 0.65 6.37 9.56
N ILE A 80 -0.17 7.26 9.04
CA ILE A 80 -1.64 7.19 9.13
C ILE A 80 -2.29 6.36 8.01
N ASN A 81 -1.52 5.93 7.02
CA ASN A 81 -2.02 5.12 5.92
C ASN A 81 -1.05 3.99 5.57
N ILE A 82 -1.52 3.01 4.77
CA ILE A 82 -0.75 1.83 4.37
C ILE A 82 0.57 2.21 3.70
N CYS A 83 0.57 3.20 2.80
CA CYS A 83 1.78 3.60 2.09
C CYS A 83 2.78 4.28 3.01
N GLY A 84 2.33 5.22 3.86
CA GLY A 84 3.17 5.88 4.86
C GLY A 84 3.76 4.89 5.87
N ALA A 85 2.96 3.94 6.35
CA ALA A 85 3.44 2.89 7.25
C ALA A 85 4.47 1.98 6.55
N ASN A 86 4.29 1.64 5.27
CA ASN A 86 5.28 0.85 4.52
C ASN A 86 6.58 1.63 4.27
N ILE A 87 6.52 2.94 4.03
CA ILE A 87 7.73 3.78 3.93
C ILE A 87 8.55 3.69 5.22
N ALA A 88 7.87 3.71 6.38
CA ALA A 88 8.54 3.58 7.67
C ALA A 88 9.07 2.16 7.92
N LEU A 89 8.27 1.14 7.65
CA LEU A 89 8.58 -0.24 8.03
C LEU A 89 9.60 -0.89 7.10
N PHE A 90 9.57 -0.64 5.79
CA PHE A 90 10.42 -1.34 4.82
C PHE A 90 11.93 -1.20 5.09
N PRO A 91 12.49 -0.06 5.50
CA PRO A 91 13.90 0.01 5.88
C PRO A 91 14.27 -0.99 7.00
N PHE A 92 13.43 -1.11 8.02
CA PHE A 92 13.66 -2.03 9.15
C PHE A 92 13.47 -3.50 8.74
N LEU A 93 12.51 -3.75 7.85
CA LEU A 93 12.18 -5.11 7.38
C LEU A 93 13.14 -5.62 6.30
N TYR A 94 13.85 -4.73 5.62
CA TYR A 94 14.67 -5.05 4.44
C TYR A 94 15.70 -6.15 4.69
N PHE A 95 16.36 -6.17 5.84
CA PHE A 95 17.35 -7.20 6.18
C PHE A 95 16.78 -8.41 6.93
N SER A 96 15.47 -8.47 7.13
CA SER A 96 14.85 -9.63 7.76
C SER A 96 15.17 -10.92 7.00
N LYS A 97 15.48 -11.99 7.71
CA LYS A 97 15.66 -13.34 7.16
C LYS A 97 14.34 -14.10 7.04
N ASN A 98 13.27 -13.59 7.63
CA ASN A 98 11.94 -14.21 7.58
C ASN A 98 11.32 -14.05 6.19
N LYS A 99 11.00 -15.18 5.56
CA LYS A 99 10.43 -15.22 4.21
C LYS A 99 9.03 -14.58 4.14
N TYR A 100 8.22 -14.70 5.19
CA TYR A 100 6.89 -14.07 5.26
C TYR A 100 6.97 -12.55 5.30
N ILE A 101 7.95 -11.98 6.01
CA ILE A 101 8.21 -10.54 6.02
C ILE A 101 8.65 -10.05 4.63
N LYS A 102 9.50 -10.82 3.94
CA LYS A 102 9.89 -10.50 2.56
C LYS A 102 8.72 -10.62 1.58
N ASP A 103 7.87 -11.63 1.74
CA ASP A 103 6.64 -11.78 0.97
C ASP A 103 5.69 -10.60 1.24
N TYR A 104 5.50 -10.20 2.51
CA TYR A 104 4.74 -9.01 2.89
C TYR A 104 5.25 -7.75 2.15
N MET A 105 6.55 -7.46 2.21
CA MET A 105 7.14 -6.32 1.50
C MET A 105 6.83 -6.37 0.00
N PHE A 106 6.98 -7.56 -0.63
CA PHE A 106 6.71 -7.71 -2.05
C PHE A 106 5.23 -7.51 -2.38
N TYR A 107 4.35 -8.29 -1.77
CA TYR A 107 2.94 -8.26 -2.17
C TYR A 107 2.27 -6.93 -1.84
N LEU A 108 2.44 -6.41 -0.63
CA LEU A 108 1.82 -5.13 -0.29
C LEU A 108 2.49 -3.96 -1.00
N GLY A 109 3.82 -3.96 -1.12
CA GLY A 109 4.51 -2.90 -1.86
C GLY A 109 4.11 -2.88 -3.34
N VAL A 110 4.12 -4.04 -4.01
CA VAL A 110 3.76 -4.12 -5.43
C VAL A 110 2.27 -3.84 -5.66
N LEU A 111 1.37 -4.42 -4.85
CA LEU A 111 -0.08 -4.19 -5.01
C LEU A 111 -0.44 -2.72 -4.77
N THR A 112 0.04 -2.11 -3.68
CA THR A 112 -0.25 -0.69 -3.40
C THR A 112 0.36 0.23 -4.44
N GLY A 113 1.59 -0.05 -4.89
CA GLY A 113 2.22 0.73 -5.95
C GLY A 113 1.53 0.59 -7.30
N LEU A 114 1.04 -0.61 -7.66
CA LEU A 114 0.23 -0.81 -8.88
C LEU A 114 -1.08 -0.05 -8.82
N ILE A 115 -1.79 -0.08 -7.67
CA ILE A 115 -3.01 0.71 -7.51
C ILE A 115 -2.74 2.18 -7.80
N VAL A 116 -1.69 2.75 -7.22
CA VAL A 116 -1.34 4.16 -7.43
C VAL A 116 -0.83 4.42 -8.85
N LEU A 117 -0.13 3.47 -9.47
CA LEU A 117 0.31 3.57 -10.86
C LEU A 117 -0.88 3.74 -11.82
N PHE A 118 -1.96 2.97 -11.59
CA PHE A 118 -3.15 3.03 -12.43
C PHE A 118 -4.18 4.08 -11.97
N TYR A 119 -4.24 4.40 -10.69
CA TYR A 119 -5.17 5.37 -10.13
C TYR A 119 -4.49 6.24 -9.06
N PRO A 120 -3.81 7.33 -9.47
CA PRO A 120 -3.12 8.25 -8.56
C PRO A 120 -4.14 9.18 -7.87
N GLN A 121 -4.94 8.65 -6.95
CA GLN A 121 -6.07 9.32 -6.32
C GLN A 121 -5.68 10.64 -5.65
N GLU A 122 -4.56 10.68 -4.91
CA GLU A 122 -4.16 11.88 -4.16
C GLU A 122 -3.89 13.10 -5.05
N PRO A 123 -3.06 13.02 -6.12
CA PRO A 123 -2.92 14.12 -7.07
C PRO A 123 -4.23 14.54 -7.73
N ILE A 124 -5.05 13.57 -8.16
CA ILE A 124 -6.33 13.86 -8.83
C ILE A 124 -7.31 14.55 -7.86
N ALA A 125 -7.37 14.12 -6.60
CA ALA A 125 -8.24 14.71 -5.59
C ALA A 125 -7.89 16.16 -5.20
N LYS A 126 -6.69 16.66 -5.56
CA LYS A 126 -6.29 18.05 -5.35
C LYS A 126 -7.10 19.05 -6.22
N GLY A 127 -7.90 18.54 -7.15
CA GLY A 127 -8.83 19.34 -7.95
C GLY A 127 -8.16 20.06 -9.14
N ASP A 128 -8.18 21.39 -9.17
CA ASP A 128 -7.76 22.17 -10.32
C ASP A 128 -6.23 22.31 -10.48
N GLN A 129 -5.83 22.88 -11.61
CA GLN A 129 -4.43 23.09 -11.96
C GLN A 129 -3.69 23.98 -10.95
N ALA A 130 -4.33 25.00 -10.40
CA ALA A 130 -3.69 25.93 -9.46
C ALA A 130 -3.36 25.22 -8.14
N ALA A 131 -4.27 24.41 -7.63
CA ALA A 131 -4.06 23.61 -6.43
C ALA A 131 -2.93 22.58 -6.63
N GLN A 132 -2.90 21.86 -7.76
CA GLN A 132 -1.82 20.91 -8.05
C GLN A 132 -0.47 21.60 -8.21
N MET A 133 -0.41 22.78 -8.80
CA MET A 133 0.82 23.56 -8.93
C MET A 133 1.32 24.09 -7.59
N ALA A 134 0.43 24.53 -6.70
CA ALA A 134 0.78 24.95 -5.35
C ALA A 134 1.42 23.80 -4.53
N GLU A 135 1.01 22.57 -4.81
CA GLU A 135 1.50 21.36 -4.14
C GLU A 135 2.43 20.50 -5.02
N PHE A 136 3.11 21.10 -5.99
CA PHE A 136 3.94 20.39 -6.98
C PHE A 136 4.95 19.44 -6.35
N TRP A 137 5.69 19.89 -5.33
CA TRP A 137 6.71 19.05 -4.68
C TRP A 137 6.10 17.89 -3.89
N ASP A 138 4.89 18.08 -3.36
CA ASP A 138 4.17 16.99 -2.71
C ASP A 138 3.72 15.92 -3.74
N ILE A 139 3.31 16.33 -4.92
CA ILE A 139 2.99 15.41 -6.02
C ILE A 139 4.25 14.62 -6.46
N VAL A 140 5.40 15.29 -6.61
CA VAL A 140 6.68 14.61 -6.92
C VAL A 140 7.02 13.58 -5.84
N ARG A 141 6.92 13.98 -4.56
CA ARG A 141 7.13 13.10 -3.42
C ARG A 141 6.15 11.92 -3.43
N PHE A 142 4.89 12.16 -3.72
CA PHE A 142 3.85 11.12 -3.79
C PHE A 142 4.25 10.03 -4.79
N TYR A 143 4.61 10.39 -6.03
CA TYR A 143 5.03 9.43 -7.03
C TYR A 143 6.34 8.74 -6.68
N PHE A 144 7.30 9.47 -6.13
CA PHE A 144 8.57 8.87 -5.68
C PHE A 144 8.35 7.84 -4.58
N HIS A 145 7.54 8.13 -3.57
CA HIS A 145 7.26 7.21 -2.47
C HIS A 145 6.57 5.93 -2.97
N HIS A 146 5.53 6.06 -3.79
CA HIS A 146 4.80 4.90 -4.31
C HIS A 146 5.65 4.08 -5.28
N TRP A 147 6.46 4.73 -6.10
CA TRP A 147 7.45 4.04 -6.92
C TRP A 147 8.44 3.25 -6.06
N MET A 148 8.97 3.83 -5.02
CA MET A 148 9.98 3.20 -4.17
C MET A 148 9.42 1.98 -3.42
N ILE A 149 8.24 2.10 -2.79
CA ILE A 149 7.63 0.96 -2.08
C ILE A 149 7.25 -0.19 -3.03
N MET A 150 7.03 0.09 -4.30
CA MET A 150 6.82 -0.91 -5.36
C MET A 150 8.14 -1.46 -5.90
N ALA A 151 9.02 -0.57 -6.36
CA ALA A 151 10.22 -0.95 -7.11
C ALA A 151 11.23 -1.71 -6.26
N VAL A 152 11.45 -1.29 -5.00
CA VAL A 152 12.48 -1.94 -4.16
C VAL A 152 12.15 -3.41 -3.88
N PRO A 153 10.96 -3.81 -3.38
CA PRO A 153 10.67 -5.22 -3.17
C PRO A 153 10.51 -6.00 -4.48
N LEU A 154 10.05 -5.38 -5.57
CA LEU A 154 10.03 -6.00 -6.89
C LEU A 154 11.46 -6.32 -7.36
N LEU A 155 12.37 -5.37 -7.28
CA LEU A 155 13.78 -5.57 -7.65
C LEU A 155 14.48 -6.56 -6.71
N MET A 156 14.12 -6.60 -5.43
CA MET A 156 14.62 -7.62 -4.50
C MET A 156 14.31 -9.04 -5.00
N VAL A 157 13.13 -9.25 -5.60
CA VAL A 157 12.76 -10.55 -6.20
C VAL A 157 13.45 -10.76 -7.54
N LEU A 158 13.42 -9.78 -8.44
CA LEU A 158 14.01 -9.87 -9.78
C LEU A 158 15.53 -10.07 -9.76
N LEU A 159 16.22 -9.49 -8.78
CA LEU A 159 17.68 -9.66 -8.58
C LEU A 159 18.02 -10.91 -7.77
N GLY A 160 17.04 -11.71 -7.36
CA GLY A 160 17.23 -12.97 -6.65
C GLY A 160 17.63 -12.84 -5.18
N HIS A 161 17.35 -11.71 -4.53
CA HIS A 161 17.55 -11.54 -3.09
C HIS A 161 16.44 -12.21 -2.26
N HIS A 162 15.27 -12.43 -2.89
CA HIS A 162 14.15 -13.16 -2.30
C HIS A 162 13.46 -14.03 -3.34
N LYS A 163 12.99 -15.21 -2.91
CA LYS A 163 12.20 -16.13 -3.72
C LYS A 163 10.79 -16.22 -3.17
N LEU A 164 9.83 -15.82 -3.97
CA LEU A 164 8.41 -15.94 -3.67
C LEU A 164 7.97 -17.40 -3.65
N SER A 165 6.86 -17.69 -2.97
CA SER A 165 6.22 -19.00 -3.04
C SER A 165 4.71 -18.88 -2.91
N TYR A 166 3.99 -19.50 -3.84
CA TYR A 166 2.53 -19.57 -3.82
C TYR A 166 1.97 -20.19 -2.52
N LYS A 167 2.77 -21.05 -1.85
CA LYS A 167 2.40 -21.68 -0.58
C LYS A 167 2.30 -20.72 0.60
N ARG A 168 2.85 -19.51 0.48
CA ARG A 168 2.87 -18.51 1.56
C ARG A 168 1.91 -17.33 1.33
N VAL A 169 1.18 -17.32 0.21
CA VAL A 169 0.29 -16.19 -0.13
C VAL A 169 -0.82 -15.96 0.89
N TRP A 170 -1.24 -17.00 1.60
CA TRP A 170 -2.24 -16.92 2.66
C TRP A 170 -1.82 -16.01 3.83
N ALA A 171 -0.52 -15.78 4.01
CA ALA A 171 -0.02 -14.89 5.06
C ALA A 171 -0.07 -13.40 4.66
N VAL A 172 -0.30 -13.09 3.39
CA VAL A 172 -0.35 -11.70 2.89
C VAL A 172 -1.52 -10.91 3.48
N PRO A 173 -2.78 -11.42 3.49
CA PRO A 173 -3.87 -10.71 4.15
C PRO A 173 -3.64 -10.56 5.66
N ILE A 174 -2.97 -11.51 6.33
CA ILE A 174 -2.59 -11.36 7.74
C ILE A 174 -1.61 -10.19 7.89
N GLY A 175 -0.60 -10.09 7.02
CA GLY A 175 0.33 -8.97 7.00
C GLY A 175 -0.36 -7.62 6.79
N LEU A 176 -1.35 -7.55 5.90
CA LEU A 176 -2.18 -6.36 5.70
C LEU A 176 -2.96 -5.99 6.97
N LEU A 177 -3.63 -6.96 7.59
CA LEU A 177 -4.39 -6.74 8.82
C LEU A 177 -3.51 -6.29 9.99
N LEU A 178 -2.30 -6.86 10.12
CA LEU A 178 -1.32 -6.41 11.12
C LEU A 178 -0.84 -4.98 10.85
N LEU A 179 -0.64 -4.61 9.58
CA LEU A 179 -0.31 -3.25 9.19
C LEU A 179 -1.44 -2.27 9.54
N MET A 180 -2.68 -2.63 9.25
CA MET A 180 -3.84 -1.80 9.62
C MET A 180 -3.97 -1.66 11.14
N LEU A 181 -3.70 -2.72 11.90
CA LEU A 181 -3.65 -2.66 13.36
C LEU A 181 -2.54 -1.72 13.85
N PHE A 182 -1.35 -1.78 13.24
CA PHE A 182 -0.27 -0.82 13.51
C PHE A 182 -0.72 0.63 13.26
N ILE A 183 -1.45 0.89 12.17
CA ILE A 183 -1.97 2.23 11.86
C ILE A 183 -2.96 2.70 12.93
N ILE A 184 -3.89 1.83 13.37
CA ILE A 184 -4.83 2.16 14.46
C ILE A 184 -4.06 2.52 15.73
N LEU A 185 -3.14 1.66 16.17
CA LEU A 185 -2.36 1.89 17.39
C LEU A 185 -1.55 3.19 17.29
N ASN A 186 -1.00 3.48 16.12
CA ASN A 186 -0.30 4.73 15.86
C ASN A 186 -1.25 5.94 15.95
N GLN A 187 -2.48 5.84 15.44
CA GLN A 187 -3.48 6.92 15.53
C GLN A 187 -3.95 7.12 16.97
N VAL A 188 -4.18 6.06 17.72
CA VAL A 188 -4.49 6.15 19.18
C VAL A 188 -3.36 6.85 19.91
N PHE A 189 -2.12 6.45 19.67
CA PHE A 189 -0.94 7.07 20.26
C PHE A 189 -0.84 8.57 19.94
N GLN A 190 -1.08 8.96 18.70
CA GLN A 190 -1.10 10.36 18.28
C GLN A 190 -2.21 11.17 19.00
N ALA A 191 -3.38 10.55 19.17
CA ALA A 191 -4.49 11.18 19.88
C ALA A 191 -4.15 11.44 21.35
N GLU A 192 -3.53 10.47 22.03
CA GLU A 192 -3.09 10.60 23.41
C GLU A 192 -1.97 11.67 23.58
N LEU A 193 -1.16 11.90 22.56
CA LEU A 193 -0.15 12.97 22.52
C LEU A 193 -0.73 14.34 22.16
N GLY A 194 -2.04 14.43 21.88
CA GLY A 194 -2.69 15.69 21.54
C GLY A 194 -2.40 16.19 20.11
N PHE A 195 -1.89 15.34 19.20
CA PHE A 195 -1.66 15.70 17.79
C PHE A 195 -2.94 15.79 16.97
N PHE A 196 -4.05 15.32 17.52
CA PHE A 196 -5.39 15.45 16.97
C PHE A 196 -6.31 16.17 17.97
N GLU A 197 -6.62 17.41 17.72
CA GLU A 197 -7.54 18.19 18.57
C GLU A 197 -8.99 17.68 18.56
N LEU A 198 -9.35 16.90 17.54
CA LEU A 198 -10.72 16.41 17.30
C LEU A 198 -10.93 14.97 17.72
N TRP A 199 -10.03 14.42 18.52
CA TRP A 199 -10.18 13.06 19.01
C TRP A 199 -11.05 13.02 20.26
N ASN A 200 -12.24 12.50 20.10
CA ASN A 200 -13.04 12.02 21.23
C ASN A 200 -13.44 10.55 20.99
N LYS A 201 -13.94 9.88 22.01
CA LYS A 201 -14.33 8.45 21.91
C LYS A 201 -15.43 8.20 20.88
N ASP A 202 -16.32 9.18 20.68
CA ASP A 202 -17.41 9.09 19.70
C ASP A 202 -16.88 9.24 18.27
N ASP A 203 -15.88 10.10 18.05
CA ASP A 203 -15.23 10.29 16.75
C ASP A 203 -14.42 9.08 16.33
N PHE A 204 -13.85 8.33 17.28
CA PHE A 204 -13.11 7.10 16.96
C PHE A 204 -13.95 6.06 16.21
N LEU A 205 -15.25 6.00 16.51
CA LEU A 205 -16.17 5.10 15.83
C LEU A 205 -16.92 5.75 14.67
N ALA A 206 -16.66 7.03 14.39
CA ALA A 206 -17.25 7.72 13.26
C ALA A 206 -16.57 7.35 11.94
N ILE A 207 -17.37 7.07 10.90
CA ILE A 207 -16.89 6.73 9.54
C ILE A 207 -15.98 7.84 8.98
N HIS A 208 -16.20 9.08 9.39
CA HIS A 208 -15.49 10.26 8.88
C HIS A 208 -14.13 10.50 9.53
N PHE A 209 -13.79 9.74 10.55
CA PHE A 209 -12.53 9.92 11.24
C PHE A 209 -11.38 9.46 10.34
N LYS A 210 -10.73 10.40 9.67
CA LYS A 210 -9.47 10.28 8.87
C LYS A 210 -9.16 8.87 8.36
N ASN A 211 -10.14 8.30 7.67
CA ASN A 211 -10.18 6.91 7.24
C ASN A 211 -9.32 6.68 5.99
N THR A 212 -8.03 6.97 6.08
CA THR A 212 -7.10 6.91 4.94
C THR A 212 -6.72 5.50 4.49
N SER A 213 -7.21 4.46 5.20
CA SER A 213 -6.87 3.06 4.92
C SER A 213 -8.07 2.13 5.10
N TYR A 214 -9.27 2.65 4.95
CA TYR A 214 -10.52 1.91 5.10
C TYR A 214 -10.72 1.24 6.47
N ILE A 215 -10.04 1.71 7.51
CA ILE A 215 -10.07 1.08 8.83
C ILE A 215 -11.48 1.14 9.42
N TRP A 216 -12.16 2.27 9.24
CA TRP A 216 -13.51 2.54 9.80
C TRP A 216 -14.65 2.28 8.81
N GLY A 217 -14.39 1.67 7.68
CA GLY A 217 -15.36 1.41 6.63
C GLY A 217 -15.06 2.16 5.34
N PRO A 218 -15.92 2.07 4.31
CA PRO A 218 -15.82 2.86 3.11
C PRO A 218 -16.01 4.34 3.41
N GLY A 219 -15.28 5.20 2.67
CA GLY A 219 -15.52 6.64 2.68
C GLY A 219 -16.81 7.01 1.93
N GLU A 220 -17.25 8.27 2.08
CA GLU A 220 -18.37 8.79 1.28
C GLU A 220 -18.01 8.77 -0.21
N ASN A 221 -18.90 8.24 -1.04
CA ASN A 221 -18.73 8.14 -2.50
C ASN A 221 -17.43 7.42 -2.95
N ASP A 222 -16.89 6.54 -2.11
CA ASP A 222 -15.67 5.79 -2.39
C ASP A 222 -15.99 4.46 -3.07
N ALA A 223 -15.76 4.39 -4.37
CA ALA A 223 -16.02 3.20 -5.18
C ALA A 223 -15.23 1.97 -4.69
N ILE A 224 -13.98 2.15 -4.26
CA ILE A 224 -13.12 1.06 -3.79
C ILE A 224 -13.62 0.56 -2.44
N GLY A 225 -13.86 1.46 -1.49
CA GLY A 225 -14.40 1.11 -0.18
C GLY A 225 -15.75 0.42 -0.27
N ASN A 226 -16.65 0.92 -1.13
CA ASN A 226 -17.95 0.29 -1.38
C ASN A 226 -17.82 -1.10 -2.01
N PHE A 227 -16.89 -1.28 -2.94
CA PHE A 227 -16.59 -2.60 -3.50
C PHE A 227 -16.06 -3.56 -2.42
N LEU A 228 -15.15 -3.13 -1.55
CA LEU A 228 -14.67 -3.94 -0.43
C LEU A 228 -15.82 -4.34 0.51
N ALA A 229 -16.74 -3.43 0.76
CA ALA A 229 -17.90 -3.66 1.65
C ALA A 229 -18.86 -4.75 1.16
N LEU A 230 -18.85 -5.10 -0.13
CA LEU A 230 -19.61 -6.24 -0.66
C LEU A 230 -19.18 -7.59 -0.06
N PHE A 231 -17.95 -7.70 0.39
CA PHE A 231 -17.38 -8.91 0.99
C PHE A 231 -17.42 -8.90 2.52
N CYS A 232 -17.95 -7.84 3.12
CA CYS A 232 -18.06 -7.71 4.56
C CYS A 232 -19.39 -8.33 5.05
N PRO A 233 -19.37 -9.27 6.02
CA PRO A 233 -20.57 -9.78 6.65
C PRO A 233 -21.38 -8.69 7.34
N ASP A 234 -22.71 -8.82 7.35
CA ASP A 234 -23.61 -7.80 7.89
C ASP A 234 -23.39 -7.51 9.37
N PHE A 235 -22.97 -8.50 10.16
CA PHE A 235 -22.69 -8.31 11.59
C PHE A 235 -21.49 -7.37 11.87
N PHE A 236 -20.67 -7.06 10.85
CA PHE A 236 -19.61 -6.06 10.96
C PHE A 236 -20.01 -4.69 10.38
N LYS A 237 -21.20 -4.55 9.78
CA LYS A 237 -21.62 -3.32 9.09
C LYS A 237 -22.36 -2.32 9.98
N THR A 238 -22.78 -2.71 11.19
CA THR A 238 -23.50 -1.82 12.10
C THR A 238 -22.92 -1.92 13.49
N VAL A 239 -22.57 -0.77 14.05
CA VAL A 239 -22.11 -0.67 15.44
C VAL A 239 -23.15 0.13 16.23
N PRO A 240 -23.87 -0.49 17.16
CA PRO A 240 -24.86 0.20 17.99
C PRO A 240 -24.15 0.91 19.16
N VAL A 241 -23.62 2.13 18.92
CA VAL A 241 -22.93 2.91 19.96
C VAL A 241 -23.36 4.36 19.97
N GLY A 242 -23.69 4.88 21.16
CA GLY A 242 -23.90 6.29 21.46
C GLY A 242 -24.75 7.04 20.43
N ALA A 243 -24.34 8.23 20.08
CA ALA A 243 -25.01 9.10 19.12
C ALA A 243 -25.12 8.50 17.68
N TYR A 244 -24.42 7.41 17.43
CA TYR A 244 -24.36 6.78 16.12
C TYR A 244 -25.14 5.47 16.03
N ALA A 245 -25.89 5.12 17.09
CA ALA A 245 -26.74 3.92 17.10
C ALA A 245 -27.72 3.92 15.92
N GLY A 246 -27.82 2.79 15.23
CA GLY A 246 -28.71 2.63 14.07
C GLY A 246 -28.22 3.20 12.74
N GLN A 247 -27.08 3.90 12.71
CA GLN A 247 -26.47 4.33 11.45
C GLN A 247 -25.61 3.21 10.87
N PRO A 248 -25.53 3.04 9.52
CA PRO A 248 -24.63 2.08 8.90
C PRO A 248 -23.19 2.43 9.26
N LYS A 249 -22.56 1.56 10.03
CA LYS A 249 -21.18 1.69 10.47
C LYS A 249 -20.49 0.35 10.38
N TYR A 250 -19.19 0.40 10.45
CA TYR A 250 -18.35 -0.78 10.35
C TYR A 250 -17.56 -0.94 11.65
N TRP A 251 -17.38 -2.15 12.09
CA TRP A 251 -16.46 -2.41 13.19
C TRP A 251 -15.05 -2.08 12.71
N PRO A 252 -14.38 -1.07 13.27
CA PRO A 252 -13.06 -0.66 12.82
C PRO A 252 -12.12 -1.84 12.75
N TRP A 253 -11.39 -1.97 11.64
CA TRP A 253 -10.47 -3.06 11.36
C TRP A 253 -11.11 -4.43 11.12
N PHE A 254 -12.04 -4.87 11.96
CA PHE A 254 -12.65 -6.22 11.86
C PHE A 254 -13.38 -6.44 10.53
N TRP A 255 -14.04 -5.43 10.01
CA TRP A 255 -14.78 -5.52 8.76
C TRP A 255 -13.87 -5.88 7.57
N MET A 256 -12.57 -5.54 7.64
CA MET A 256 -11.58 -5.83 6.60
C MET A 256 -11.09 -7.28 6.57
N ILE A 257 -11.38 -8.09 7.60
CA ILE A 257 -10.92 -9.48 7.66
C ILE A 257 -11.37 -10.25 6.41
N PHE A 258 -12.67 -10.24 6.12
CA PHE A 258 -13.20 -10.97 4.97
C PHE A 258 -12.73 -10.38 3.63
N PRO A 259 -12.87 -9.08 3.34
CA PRO A 259 -12.33 -8.48 2.13
C PRO A 259 -10.82 -8.79 1.94
N ALA A 260 -10.02 -8.72 2.99
CA ALA A 260 -8.59 -9.00 2.90
C ALA A 260 -8.33 -10.46 2.45
N PHE A 261 -8.96 -11.44 3.06
CA PHE A 261 -8.76 -12.83 2.66
C PHE A 261 -9.36 -13.18 1.30
N ILE A 262 -10.54 -12.66 0.99
CA ILE A 262 -11.26 -12.96 -0.26
C ILE A 262 -10.57 -12.30 -1.47
N LEU A 263 -10.03 -11.09 -1.32
CA LEU A 263 -9.48 -10.32 -2.44
C LEU A 263 -7.95 -10.38 -2.50
N VAL A 264 -7.28 -10.16 -1.36
CA VAL A 264 -5.80 -10.06 -1.37
C VAL A 264 -5.15 -11.43 -1.60
N THR A 265 -5.74 -12.51 -1.08
CA THR A 265 -5.17 -13.85 -1.29
C THR A 265 -5.15 -14.27 -2.77
N PRO A 266 -6.26 -14.17 -3.54
CA PRO A 266 -6.23 -14.48 -4.98
C PRO A 266 -5.32 -13.54 -5.78
N LEU A 267 -5.27 -12.25 -5.44
CA LEU A 267 -4.36 -11.30 -6.09
C LEU A 267 -2.90 -11.67 -5.83
N ALA A 268 -2.55 -11.97 -4.58
CA ALA A 268 -1.20 -12.42 -4.23
C ALA A 268 -0.86 -13.77 -4.89
N PHE A 269 -1.83 -14.69 -4.97
CA PHE A 269 -1.66 -15.94 -5.70
C PHE A 269 -1.39 -15.69 -7.18
N GLY A 270 -2.19 -14.86 -7.86
CA GLY A 270 -1.98 -14.49 -9.25
C GLY A 270 -0.60 -13.90 -9.50
N LEU A 271 -0.16 -12.93 -8.65
CA LEU A 271 1.19 -12.38 -8.72
C LEU A 271 2.28 -13.44 -8.47
N SER A 272 2.05 -14.37 -7.53
CA SER A 272 3.01 -15.44 -7.26
C SER A 272 3.20 -16.34 -8.48
N MET A 273 2.17 -16.57 -9.29
CA MET A 273 2.25 -17.42 -10.48
C MET A 273 3.22 -16.87 -11.53
N ILE A 274 3.44 -15.56 -11.58
CA ILE A 274 4.45 -14.97 -12.47
C ILE A 274 5.85 -15.52 -12.15
N PHE A 275 6.14 -15.78 -10.87
CA PHE A 275 7.47 -16.16 -10.38
C PHE A 275 7.60 -17.63 -9.99
N ASP A 276 6.53 -18.31 -9.57
CA ASP A 276 6.55 -19.64 -8.96
C ASP A 276 5.69 -20.70 -9.72
N HIS A 277 5.22 -20.38 -10.93
CA HIS A 277 4.34 -21.27 -11.72
C HIS A 277 4.95 -22.66 -11.97
N LYS A 278 6.28 -22.76 -12.13
CA LYS A 278 6.96 -24.04 -12.36
C LYS A 278 6.83 -24.95 -11.13
N GLN A 279 7.04 -24.40 -9.93
CA GLN A 279 6.90 -25.17 -8.69
C GLN A 279 5.45 -25.57 -8.46
N PHE A 280 4.50 -24.66 -8.68
CA PHE A 280 3.08 -24.95 -8.63
C PHE A 280 2.72 -26.11 -9.56
N GLY A 281 3.14 -26.06 -10.83
CA GLY A 281 2.87 -27.12 -11.80
C GLY A 281 3.45 -28.48 -11.39
N GLN A 282 4.66 -28.50 -10.80
CA GLN A 282 5.26 -29.72 -10.27
C GLN A 282 4.47 -30.30 -9.07
N ASP A 283 4.07 -29.44 -8.15
CA ASP A 283 3.31 -29.86 -6.97
C ASP A 283 1.92 -30.39 -7.34
N MET A 284 1.25 -29.75 -8.32
CA MET A 284 -0.02 -30.24 -8.86
C MET A 284 0.11 -31.60 -9.54
N LYS A 285 1.15 -31.81 -10.37
CA LYS A 285 1.41 -33.14 -10.97
C LYS A 285 1.62 -34.23 -9.91
N LYS A 286 2.38 -33.93 -8.85
CA LYS A 286 2.57 -34.86 -7.73
C LYS A 286 1.25 -35.19 -7.01
N LEU A 287 0.42 -34.17 -6.77
CA LEU A 287 -0.89 -34.34 -6.14
C LEU A 287 -1.79 -35.27 -6.97
N PHE A 288 -1.93 -34.98 -8.27
CA PHE A 288 -2.75 -35.82 -9.17
C PHE A 288 -2.22 -37.25 -9.31
N SER A 289 -0.89 -37.43 -9.33
CA SER A 289 -0.31 -38.77 -9.38
C SER A 289 -0.59 -39.60 -8.12
N LYS A 290 -0.65 -38.94 -6.96
CA LYS A 290 -1.04 -39.59 -5.70
C LYS A 290 -2.51 -40.04 -5.73
N PHE A 291 -3.42 -39.13 -6.12
CA PHE A 291 -4.84 -39.49 -6.23
C PHE A 291 -5.10 -40.65 -7.22
N LYS A 292 -4.31 -40.74 -8.30
CA LYS A 292 -4.44 -41.85 -9.25
C LYS A 292 -3.98 -43.19 -8.65
N LYS A 293 -2.92 -43.19 -7.83
CA LYS A 293 -2.44 -44.38 -7.13
C LYS A 293 -3.44 -44.85 -6.08
N ASP A 294 -3.97 -43.93 -5.28
CA ASP A 294 -4.94 -44.26 -4.22
C ASP A 294 -6.25 -44.85 -4.78
N LYS A 295 -6.68 -44.46 -6.00
CA LYS A 295 -7.84 -45.03 -6.70
C LYS A 295 -7.57 -46.41 -7.29
N VAL A 296 -6.34 -46.80 -7.53
CA VAL A 296 -5.99 -48.13 -8.09
C VAL A 296 -5.76 -49.15 -6.98
N SER A 297 -5.53 -48.67 -5.74
CA SER A 297 -5.32 -49.52 -4.58
C SER A 297 -6.57 -49.71 -3.69
N ALA A 298 -7.70 -49.09 -4.04
CA ALA A 298 -9.00 -49.25 -3.41
C ALA A 298 -9.92 -50.10 -4.31
#